data_0935d9ee3ec37cb2ba5ba00326970d0f
#
_entry.id   0935d9ee3ec37cb2ba5ba00326970d0f
#
_cell.length_a   1.000
_cell.length_b   1.000
_cell.length_c   1.000
_cell.angle_alpha   90.00
_cell.angle_beta   90.00
_cell.angle_gamma   90.00
#
_symmetry.space_group_name_H-M   'P 1'
#
loop_
_entity.id
_entity.type
_entity.pdbx_description
1 polymer ?
#
loop_
_entity_poly.entity_id
_entity_poly.type
_entity_poly.pdbx_seq_one_letter_code
_entity_poly.pdbx_strand_id
1 'polypeptide(L)'
;RGTKHAEWEPYSDARETAIKHGADIALLFENDILIDGDRCAPLLLDHDGVAYHPKHSDGALDSVTIEQIGAGLEAAGIPVRPARLTLSMILRASEMIVCGSGMGIRAVGTIDGRTIGRPQGRLFQAARESWLARLESGWVSAGDP
;
A
#
# COMPACT_ATOMS: atom_id res chain seq x y z
N ARG A 1 -11.83 17.96 -4.60
CA ARG A 1 -11.06 16.98 -3.84
C ARG A 1 -11.99 15.89 -3.32
N GLY A 2 -11.66 14.67 -3.59
CA GLY A 2 -12.46 13.55 -3.17
C GLY A 2 -11.72 12.62 -2.23
N THR A 3 -12.49 11.90 -1.43
CA THR A 3 -11.94 10.91 -0.52
C THR A 3 -12.60 9.59 -0.80
N LYS A 4 -11.78 8.56 -1.01
CA LYS A 4 -12.25 7.19 -1.17
C LYS A 4 -11.88 6.41 0.06
N HIS A 5 -12.67 5.41 0.38
CA HIS A 5 -12.44 4.60 1.58
C HIS A 5 -12.01 3.22 1.16
N ALA A 6 -10.85 2.80 1.64
CA ALA A 6 -10.30 1.49 1.36
C ALA A 6 -10.49 0.59 2.56
N GLU A 7 -10.72 -0.69 2.29
CA GLU A 7 -10.86 -1.69 3.31
C GLU A 7 -9.79 -2.75 3.10
N TRP A 8 -9.20 -3.16 4.19
CA TRP A 8 -8.16 -4.15 4.16
C TRP A 8 -8.75 -5.53 4.08
N GLU A 9 -7.99 -6.44 3.49
CA GLU A 9 -8.39 -7.83 3.47
C GLU A 9 -8.21 -8.40 4.87
N PRO A 10 -9.27 -8.93 5.48
CA PRO A 10 -9.14 -9.50 6.82
C PRO A 10 -8.36 -10.80 6.79
N TYR A 11 -7.70 -11.08 7.88
CA TYR A 11 -6.91 -12.28 8.02
C TYR A 11 -7.70 -13.43 8.58
N SER A 12 -8.99 -13.41 8.43
CA SER A 12 -9.84 -14.46 8.96
C SER A 12 -9.83 -14.50 10.49
N ASP A 13 -9.37 -13.46 11.11
CA ASP A 13 -9.37 -13.32 12.55
C ASP A 13 -10.64 -12.56 12.94
N ALA A 14 -11.39 -13.09 13.89
CA ALA A 14 -12.63 -12.45 14.31
C ALA A 14 -12.40 -11.04 14.81
N ARG A 15 -11.27 -10.81 15.47
CA ARG A 15 -10.95 -9.49 15.94
C ARG A 15 -10.73 -8.54 14.80
N GLU A 16 -10.07 -9.01 13.75
CA GLU A 16 -9.87 -8.19 12.57
C GLU A 16 -11.20 -7.83 11.94
N THR A 17 -12.10 -8.78 11.89
CA THR A 17 -13.42 -8.53 11.33
C THR A 17 -14.15 -7.45 12.11
N ALA A 18 -14.04 -7.47 13.41
CA ALA A 18 -14.69 -6.45 14.24
C ALA A 18 -14.09 -5.08 14.01
N ILE A 19 -12.80 -5.01 13.81
CA ILE A 19 -12.11 -3.73 13.58
C ILE A 19 -12.49 -3.15 12.24
N LYS A 20 -12.79 -3.99 11.28
CA LYS A 20 -13.14 -3.54 9.94
C LYS A 20 -14.44 -2.78 9.84
N HIS A 21 -15.06 -2.52 10.89
CA HIS A 21 -16.31 -1.83 10.87
C HIS A 21 -16.14 -0.47 10.21
N GLY A 22 -16.66 -0.30 9.03
CA GLY A 22 -16.45 0.90 8.26
C GLY A 22 -15.14 0.83 7.52
N ALA A 23 -14.71 1.94 6.98
CA ALA A 23 -13.48 1.99 6.21
C ALA A 23 -12.27 1.95 7.13
N ASP A 24 -11.25 1.23 6.71
CA ASP A 24 -10.03 1.12 7.48
C ASP A 24 -9.11 2.31 7.25
N ILE A 25 -9.10 2.85 6.04
CA ILE A 25 -8.30 4.03 5.74
C ILE A 25 -9.03 4.88 4.71
N ALA A 26 -8.63 6.13 4.64
CA ALA A 26 -9.13 7.06 3.63
C ALA A 26 -8.02 7.30 2.61
N LEU A 27 -8.40 7.26 1.34
CA LEU A 27 -7.47 7.57 0.25
C LEU A 27 -7.86 8.92 -0.32
N LEU A 28 -6.88 9.79 -0.44
CA LEU A 28 -7.10 11.15 -0.89
C LEU A 28 -6.90 11.26 -2.39
N PHE A 29 -7.95 11.68 -3.09
CA PHE A 29 -7.90 11.87 -4.53
C PHE A 29 -8.15 13.32 -4.88
N GLU A 30 -7.57 13.73 -6.00
CA GLU A 30 -7.83 15.05 -6.56
C GLU A 30 -7.95 14.87 -8.06
N ASN A 31 -9.12 15.20 -8.62
CA ASN A 31 -9.41 15.00 -10.04
C ASN A 31 -9.19 13.53 -10.45
N ASP A 32 -9.61 12.62 -9.59
CA ASP A 32 -9.47 11.18 -9.79
C ASP A 32 -8.03 10.71 -9.86
N ILE A 33 -7.10 11.51 -9.36
CA ILE A 33 -5.71 11.11 -9.21
C ILE A 33 -5.44 10.83 -7.74
N LEU A 34 -4.88 9.67 -7.45
CA LEU A 34 -4.54 9.30 -6.09
C LEU A 34 -3.34 10.13 -5.62
N ILE A 35 -3.53 10.85 -4.55
CA ILE A 35 -2.47 11.69 -4.00
C ILE A 35 -1.77 10.99 -2.85
N ASP A 36 -2.55 10.47 -1.91
CA ASP A 36 -1.95 9.88 -0.72
C ASP A 36 -3.00 9.08 0.05
N GLY A 37 -2.55 8.38 1.06
CA GLY A 37 -3.44 7.70 1.99
C GLY A 37 -3.31 8.33 3.37
N ASP A 38 -4.34 8.16 4.16
CA ASP A 38 -4.36 8.66 5.53
C ASP A 38 -3.41 7.81 6.36
N ARG A 39 -2.28 8.39 6.77
CA ARG A 39 -1.27 7.73 7.59
C ARG A 39 -0.58 6.56 6.89
N CYS A 40 -0.68 6.49 5.59
CA CYS A 40 -0.08 5.39 4.86
C CYS A 40 0.23 5.83 3.45
N ALA A 41 1.06 5.06 2.80
CA ALA A 41 1.42 5.30 1.40
C ALA A 41 0.93 4.13 0.57
N PRO A 42 0.18 4.39 -0.49
CA PRO A 42 -0.32 3.32 -1.34
C PRO A 42 0.73 2.86 -2.35
N LEU A 43 0.61 1.60 -2.74
CA LEU A 43 1.49 1.01 -3.74
C LEU A 43 0.63 0.06 -4.58
N LEU A 44 0.71 0.20 -5.89
CA LEU A 44 -0.15 -0.49 -6.83
C LEU A 44 0.66 -1.38 -7.74
N LEU A 45 0.26 -2.62 -7.90
CA LEU A 45 0.94 -3.55 -8.80
C LEU A 45 0.13 -3.67 -10.09
N ASP A 46 0.79 -3.44 -11.23
CA ASP A 46 0.09 -3.62 -12.51
C ASP A 46 0.25 -5.08 -12.98
N HIS A 47 -0.32 -5.36 -14.15
CA HIS A 47 -0.30 -6.73 -14.67
C HIS A 47 1.05 -7.12 -15.28
N ASP A 48 1.94 -6.17 -15.43
CA ASP A 48 3.30 -6.43 -15.91
C ASP A 48 4.27 -6.66 -14.76
N GLY A 49 3.80 -6.58 -13.54
CA GLY A 49 4.66 -6.84 -12.39
C GLY A 49 5.42 -5.63 -11.88
N VAL A 50 5.02 -4.44 -12.28
CA VAL A 50 5.65 -3.21 -11.82
C VAL A 50 4.79 -2.57 -10.75
N ALA A 51 5.40 -2.13 -9.67
CA ALA A 51 4.70 -1.47 -8.58
C ALA A 51 4.86 0.04 -8.72
N TYR A 52 3.74 0.76 -8.52
CA TYR A 52 3.72 2.20 -8.67
C TYR A 52 3.23 2.87 -7.40
N HIS A 53 3.84 4.00 -7.07
CA HIS A 53 3.37 4.85 -5.99
C HIS A 53 3.11 6.25 -6.53
N PRO A 54 2.28 7.05 -5.84
CA PRO A 54 1.98 8.41 -6.34
C PRO A 54 3.24 9.26 -6.43
N LYS A 55 3.26 10.14 -7.42
CA LYS A 55 4.38 11.06 -7.58
C LYS A 55 4.32 12.15 -6.53
N HIS A 56 5.49 12.63 -6.13
CA HIS A 56 5.56 13.79 -5.24
C HIS A 56 4.91 15.00 -5.86
N SER A 57 5.03 15.14 -7.19
CA SER A 57 4.44 16.28 -7.88
C SER A 57 2.92 16.28 -7.81
N ASP A 58 2.31 15.15 -7.48
CA ASP A 58 0.86 15.07 -7.32
C ASP A 58 0.45 15.28 -5.87
N GLY A 59 1.39 15.62 -5.00
CA GLY A 59 1.09 15.94 -3.63
C GLY A 59 1.37 14.85 -2.63
N ALA A 60 1.86 13.72 -3.10
CA ALA A 60 2.17 12.61 -2.19
C ALA A 60 3.37 12.97 -1.32
N LEU A 61 3.30 12.55 -0.07
CA LEU A 61 4.41 12.73 0.85
C LEU A 61 5.38 11.57 0.68
N ASP A 62 6.64 11.83 1.03
CA ASP A 62 7.63 10.77 1.06
C ASP A 62 7.17 9.68 2.00
N SER A 63 7.34 8.46 1.57
CA SER A 63 7.07 7.34 2.44
C SER A 63 8.37 6.65 2.80
N VAL A 64 8.76 6.80 4.03
CA VAL A 64 9.94 6.12 4.54
C VAL A 64 9.78 4.62 4.41
N THR A 65 8.56 4.14 4.67
CA THR A 65 8.29 2.71 4.58
C THR A 65 8.49 2.20 3.15
N ILE A 66 8.00 2.95 2.15
CA ILE A 66 8.18 2.53 0.75
C ILE A 66 9.64 2.49 0.40
N GLU A 67 10.41 3.50 0.81
CA GLU A 67 11.85 3.49 0.57
C GLU A 67 12.51 2.30 1.22
N GLN A 68 12.10 2.00 2.44
CA GLN A 68 12.71 0.90 3.18
C GLN A 68 12.44 -0.45 2.55
N ILE A 69 11.27 -0.66 1.99
CA ILE A 69 10.94 -1.95 1.38
C ILE A 69 11.30 -2.00 -0.11
N GLY A 70 11.59 -0.85 -0.72
CA GLY A 70 11.80 -0.77 -2.17
C GLY A 70 12.91 -1.68 -2.67
N ALA A 71 14.02 -1.71 -1.96
CA ALA A 71 15.13 -2.56 -2.39
C ALA A 71 14.73 -4.05 -2.34
N GLY A 72 13.97 -4.43 -1.33
CA GLY A 72 13.49 -5.80 -1.23
C GLY A 72 12.51 -6.16 -2.34
N LEU A 73 11.66 -5.22 -2.72
CA LEU A 73 10.76 -5.44 -3.84
C LEU A 73 11.52 -5.59 -5.14
N GLU A 74 12.51 -4.72 -5.39
CA GLU A 74 13.33 -4.83 -6.58
C GLU A 74 14.05 -6.18 -6.61
N ALA A 75 14.58 -6.60 -5.48
CA ALA A 75 15.27 -7.89 -5.39
C ALA A 75 14.31 -9.04 -5.66
N ALA A 76 13.05 -8.89 -5.36
CA ALA A 76 12.02 -9.89 -5.61
C ALA A 76 11.51 -9.84 -7.05
N GLY A 77 12.07 -8.96 -7.88
CA GLY A 77 11.64 -8.85 -9.26
C GLY A 77 10.45 -7.92 -9.47
N ILE A 78 10.19 -7.05 -8.52
CA ILE A 78 9.09 -6.09 -8.61
C ILE A 78 9.69 -4.68 -8.63
N PRO A 79 9.89 -4.09 -9.81
CA PRO A 79 10.39 -2.72 -9.88
C PRO A 79 9.40 -1.76 -9.24
N VAL A 80 9.90 -0.73 -8.58
CA VAL A 80 9.06 0.27 -7.92
C VAL A 80 9.30 1.61 -8.61
N ARG A 81 8.23 2.24 -9.08
CA ARG A 81 8.33 3.47 -9.86
C ARG A 81 7.27 4.48 -9.42
N PRO A 82 7.56 5.76 -9.50
CA PRO A 82 6.53 6.77 -9.29
C PRO A 82 5.64 6.88 -10.52
N ALA A 83 4.37 7.17 -10.31
CA ALA A 83 3.44 7.34 -11.42
C ALA A 83 2.24 8.14 -10.96
N ARG A 84 1.54 8.72 -11.91
CA ARG A 84 0.26 9.37 -11.65
C ARG A 84 -0.81 8.27 -11.69
N LEU A 85 -1.36 7.96 -10.53
CA LEU A 85 -2.29 6.84 -10.38
C LEU A 85 -3.72 7.34 -10.48
N THR A 86 -4.41 6.94 -11.54
CA THR A 86 -5.81 7.29 -11.70
C THR A 86 -6.68 6.25 -11.02
N LEU A 87 -7.91 6.64 -10.70
CA LEU A 87 -8.86 5.69 -10.12
C LEU A 87 -9.05 4.49 -11.05
N SER A 88 -9.11 4.74 -12.36
CA SER A 88 -9.28 3.67 -13.33
C SER A 88 -8.13 2.66 -13.25
N MET A 89 -6.89 3.15 -13.14
CA MET A 89 -5.74 2.26 -12.99
C MET A 89 -5.86 1.41 -11.74
N ILE A 90 -6.29 2.04 -10.66
CA ILE A 90 -6.41 1.33 -9.38
C ILE A 90 -7.45 0.22 -9.46
N LEU A 91 -8.59 0.53 -10.07
CA LEU A 91 -9.66 -0.45 -10.17
C LEU A 91 -9.30 -1.63 -11.07
N ARG A 92 -8.33 -1.44 -11.97
CA ARG A 92 -7.87 -2.50 -12.87
C ARG A 92 -6.55 -3.11 -12.42
N ALA A 93 -6.05 -2.72 -11.26
CA ALA A 93 -4.75 -3.18 -10.80
C ALA A 93 -4.77 -4.66 -10.47
N SER A 94 -3.62 -5.27 -10.57
CA SER A 94 -3.44 -6.65 -10.17
C SER A 94 -3.53 -6.77 -8.65
N GLU A 95 -3.01 -5.76 -7.94
CA GLU A 95 -2.94 -5.81 -6.49
C GLU A 95 -2.69 -4.41 -5.96
N MET A 96 -3.14 -4.15 -4.74
CA MET A 96 -2.86 -2.87 -4.09
C MET A 96 -2.57 -3.12 -2.62
N ILE A 97 -1.56 -2.43 -2.11
CA ILE A 97 -1.25 -2.44 -0.68
C ILE A 97 -1.10 -1.01 -0.19
N VAL A 98 -1.14 -0.85 1.10
CA VAL A 98 -0.77 0.41 1.74
C VAL A 98 0.30 0.11 2.78
N CYS A 99 1.19 1.06 2.97
CA CYS A 99 2.35 0.90 3.84
C CYS A 99 2.45 2.07 4.79
N GLY A 100 2.79 1.79 6.03
CA GLY A 100 3.01 2.86 6.99
C GLY A 100 3.85 2.35 8.14
N SER A 101 4.66 3.23 8.73
CA SER A 101 5.56 2.82 9.80
C SER A 101 4.77 2.32 11.02
N GLY A 102 3.59 2.86 11.25
CA GLY A 102 2.77 2.44 12.38
C GLY A 102 1.92 1.22 12.12
N MET A 103 1.52 1.02 10.85
CA MET A 103 0.61 -0.06 10.50
C MET A 103 1.29 -1.23 9.79
N GLY A 104 2.52 -1.03 9.31
CA GLY A 104 3.20 -2.04 8.52
C GLY A 104 2.63 -2.13 7.12
N ILE A 105 2.48 -3.35 6.65
CA ILE A 105 2.00 -3.62 5.30
C ILE A 105 0.58 -4.19 5.38
N ARG A 106 -0.34 -3.61 4.61
CA ARG A 106 -1.72 -4.07 4.58
C ARG A 106 -2.18 -4.23 3.14
N ALA A 107 -2.88 -5.32 2.87
CA ALA A 107 -3.44 -5.56 1.55
C ALA A 107 -4.79 -4.86 1.45
N VAL A 108 -5.03 -4.17 0.33
CA VAL A 108 -6.30 -3.50 0.09
C VAL A 108 -7.22 -4.44 -0.67
N GLY A 109 -8.35 -4.76 -0.07
CA GLY A 109 -9.31 -5.66 -0.71
C GLY A 109 -10.37 -4.92 -1.51
N THR A 110 -10.82 -3.77 -1.02
CA THR A 110 -11.85 -3.01 -1.71
C THR A 110 -11.60 -1.51 -1.57
N ILE A 111 -12.14 -0.76 -2.53
CA ILE A 111 -12.20 0.70 -2.44
C ILE A 111 -13.64 1.08 -2.70
N ASP A 112 -14.27 1.71 -1.72
CA ASP A 112 -15.69 2.06 -1.77
C ASP A 112 -16.53 0.86 -2.18
N GLY A 113 -16.21 -0.31 -1.64
CA GLY A 113 -16.94 -1.52 -1.91
C GLY A 113 -16.59 -2.25 -3.19
N ARG A 114 -15.71 -1.68 -4.01
CA ARG A 114 -15.28 -2.33 -5.25
C ARG A 114 -14.03 -3.13 -5.02
N THR A 115 -14.05 -4.38 -5.44
CA THR A 115 -12.92 -5.28 -5.26
C THR A 115 -11.74 -4.83 -6.10
N ILE A 116 -10.56 -4.86 -5.49
CA ILE A 116 -9.31 -4.52 -6.15
C ILE A 116 -8.49 -5.79 -6.30
N GLY A 117 -8.30 -6.22 -7.53
CA GLY A 117 -7.39 -7.31 -7.85
C GLY A 117 -7.45 -8.50 -6.92
N ARG A 118 -6.27 -9.00 -6.59
CA ARG A 118 -6.11 -10.13 -5.71
C ARG A 118 -5.39 -9.67 -4.45
N PRO A 119 -6.08 -9.62 -3.31
CA PRO A 119 -5.41 -9.23 -2.07
C PRO A 119 -4.42 -10.29 -1.62
N GLN A 120 -3.41 -9.83 -0.90
CA GLN A 120 -2.37 -10.69 -0.34
C GLN A 120 -1.65 -11.51 -1.40
N GLY A 121 -1.48 -10.92 -2.58
CA GLY A 121 -0.75 -11.56 -3.64
C GLY A 121 0.74 -11.32 -3.57
N ARG A 122 1.37 -11.31 -4.74
CA ARG A 122 2.81 -11.22 -4.86
C ARG A 122 3.38 -9.94 -4.23
N LEU A 123 2.72 -8.82 -4.46
CA LEU A 123 3.19 -7.54 -3.92
C LEU A 123 3.13 -7.54 -2.40
N PHE A 124 2.02 -7.97 -1.85
CA PHE A 124 1.85 -8.02 -0.41
C PHE A 124 2.89 -8.92 0.24
N GLN A 125 3.09 -10.11 -0.32
CA GLN A 125 4.03 -11.06 0.26
C GLN A 125 5.45 -10.52 0.24
N ALA A 126 5.86 -9.96 -0.89
CA ALA A 126 7.22 -9.43 -1.01
C ALA A 126 7.43 -8.23 -0.10
N ALA A 127 6.44 -7.35 -0.05
CA ALA A 127 6.54 -6.16 0.80
C ALA A 127 6.58 -6.56 2.28
N ARG A 128 5.76 -7.51 2.65
CA ARG A 128 5.72 -7.96 4.04
C ARG A 128 7.02 -8.60 4.46
N GLU A 129 7.59 -9.44 3.60
CA GLU A 129 8.87 -10.07 3.89
C GLU A 129 9.97 -9.03 4.05
N SER A 130 9.97 -8.03 3.18
CA SER A 130 10.96 -6.97 3.26
C SER A 130 10.80 -6.17 4.54
N TRP A 131 9.56 -5.87 4.91
CA TRP A 131 9.28 -5.13 6.12
C TRP A 131 9.74 -5.90 7.36
N LEU A 132 9.41 -7.19 7.42
CA LEU A 132 9.79 -8.02 8.57
C LEU A 132 11.31 -8.17 8.67
N ALA A 133 11.98 -8.29 7.54
CA ALA A 133 13.44 -8.39 7.54
C ALA A 133 14.07 -7.13 8.08
N ARG A 134 13.52 -5.98 7.77
CA ARG A 134 14.05 -4.73 8.31
C ARG A 134 13.85 -4.65 9.82
N LEU A 135 12.72 -5.11 10.31
CA LEU A 135 12.50 -5.13 11.74
C LEU A 135 13.51 -6.02 12.45
N GLU A 136 13.81 -7.16 11.84
CA GLU A 136 14.77 -8.10 12.43
C GLU A 136 16.20 -7.64 12.31
N SER A 137 16.52 -6.95 11.22
CA SER A 137 17.91 -6.61 10.93
C SER A 137 18.41 -5.37 11.66
N GLY A 138 17.68 -4.94 12.64
CA GLY A 138 18.15 -3.84 13.44
C GLY A 138 17.49 -2.51 13.16
N TRP A 139 16.48 -2.51 12.32
CA TRP A 139 15.73 -1.28 12.15
C TRP A 139 15.24 -0.75 13.49
N VAL A 140 14.84 -1.66 14.33
CA VAL A 140 14.39 -1.30 15.67
C VAL A 140 15.50 -0.60 16.41
N SER A 141 16.70 -1.16 16.32
CA SER A 141 17.84 -0.52 16.96
C SER A 141 18.12 0.82 16.35
N ALA A 142 18.04 0.90 15.04
CA ALA A 142 18.27 2.16 14.36
C ALA A 142 17.22 3.18 14.71
N GLY A 143 16.00 2.73 14.90
CA GLY A 143 14.93 3.62 15.29
C GLY A 143 14.96 3.95 16.76
N ASP A 144 15.75 3.26 17.49
CA ASP A 144 15.91 3.52 18.90
C ASP A 144 16.85 4.65 19.10
N PRO A 145 16.42 5.64 19.76
CA PRO A 145 17.31 6.75 20.02
C PRO A 145 18.44 6.35 20.94
#